data_6a9cf6dfc481abc728022495429094e7
#
_entry.id   6a9cf6dfc481abc728022495429094e7
#
_cell.length_a   1.000
_cell.length_b   1.000
_cell.length_c   1.000
_cell.angle_alpha   90.00
_cell.angle_beta   90.00
_cell.angle_gamma   90.00
#
_symmetry.space_group_name_H-M   'P 1'
#
loop_
_entity.id
_entity.type
_entity.pdbx_description
1 polymer ?
#
loop_
_entity_poly.entity_id
_entity_poly.type
_entity_poly.pdbx_seq_one_letter_code
_entity_poly.pdbx_strand_id
1 'polypeptide(L)'
;MNTVQIPRVVIAGTNSGVGKTTIVAGLLAAYANGGRTVQSFKVGPDYIDPGFHKIASGRDSYNLDTWLVPPHKLNPFFATMAQGVDLAIIEGVMGLYDGGREGVSSTAQIAKQLNAPVVLVIDCKAMGESAAAIAKGFRDYDPEVNFGGVILNRLGSANHERMVREGMDKIGVPVIGAIYRDVRMHSPERHLGLTPVTEIDPTEAINTIREAVEKMVNLDQLLDIASSAPAIELPDAVDPKSVEKRVKIGVAYDEAFSFYYPASLAALEEKGAELVYFSPLNDFEIPDVDGLVFGGGFPEMFLFQLSSNESMKESIRHANKAGMPIYAECGGLMYLCETIHDFEGSVYETVGIVPANCVMQQKLQKVGYVTATAKRDNLLGAANTSLRGHEFHFSTMEPTVEDFPWAFHLEGGRKPQSYDGGYATDNVLASYLHLNFAGSDEGAQHFVDTCATYKAKRS
;
A
#
# COMPACT_ATOMS: atom_id res chain seq x y z
N MET A 1 22.31 3.42 -22.06
CA MET A 1 21.15 3.48 -21.17
C MET A 1 19.97 3.95 -22.01
N ASN A 2 18.91 3.16 -22.04
CA ASN A 2 17.69 3.56 -22.75
C ASN A 2 16.91 4.51 -21.84
N THR A 3 16.46 5.64 -22.38
CA THR A 3 15.56 6.56 -21.66
C THR A 3 14.18 6.52 -22.28
N VAL A 4 13.15 6.66 -21.46
CA VAL A 4 11.75 6.71 -21.90
C VAL A 4 11.07 7.94 -21.36
N GLN A 5 10.22 8.55 -22.18
CA GLN A 5 9.33 9.62 -21.76
C GLN A 5 8.08 8.98 -21.13
N ILE A 6 7.87 9.23 -19.85
CA ILE A 6 6.69 8.82 -19.10
C ILE A 6 6.05 10.10 -18.54
N PRO A 7 4.94 10.58 -19.13
CA PRO A 7 4.15 11.65 -18.53
C PRO A 7 3.75 11.26 -17.11
N ARG A 8 4.11 12.07 -16.12
CA ARG A 8 3.85 11.78 -14.71
C ARG A 8 3.61 13.01 -13.88
N VAL A 9 2.73 12.91 -12.91
CA VAL A 9 2.38 14.01 -12.01
C VAL A 9 2.12 13.49 -10.60
N VAL A 10 2.55 14.25 -9.60
CA VAL A 10 2.23 13.98 -8.19
C VAL A 10 1.05 14.84 -7.77
N ILE A 11 0.00 14.22 -7.27
CA ILE A 11 -1.13 14.91 -6.63
C ILE A 11 -0.89 14.90 -5.12
N ALA A 12 -0.44 16.03 -4.60
CA ALA A 12 -0.11 16.19 -3.19
C ALA A 12 -1.20 16.95 -2.42
N GLY A 13 -1.15 16.93 -1.12
CA GLY A 13 -2.06 17.73 -0.28
C GLY A 13 -1.31 18.62 0.70
N THR A 14 -2.02 19.59 1.25
CA THR A 14 -1.50 20.40 2.36
C THR A 14 -1.43 19.64 3.67
N ASN A 15 -2.30 18.63 3.83
CA ASN A 15 -2.39 17.73 5.00
C ASN A 15 -3.23 16.50 4.66
N SER A 16 -3.40 15.60 5.62
CA SER A 16 -4.36 14.49 5.50
C SER A 16 -5.79 15.01 5.45
N GLY A 17 -6.69 14.31 4.73
CA GLY A 17 -8.12 14.62 4.69
C GLY A 17 -8.51 15.77 3.75
N VAL A 18 -7.58 16.35 2.95
CA VAL A 18 -7.92 17.42 1.97
C VAL A 18 -8.67 16.91 0.74
N GLY A 19 -8.84 15.59 0.59
CA GLY A 19 -9.57 14.96 -0.51
C GLY A 19 -8.69 14.46 -1.65
N LYS A 20 -7.40 14.20 -1.42
CA LYS A 20 -6.47 13.66 -2.44
C LYS A 20 -7.02 12.40 -3.10
N THR A 21 -7.33 11.38 -2.31
CA THR A 21 -7.77 10.07 -2.80
C THR A 21 -9.02 10.18 -3.68
N THR A 22 -9.99 10.99 -3.24
CA THR A 22 -11.20 11.28 -4.03
C THR A 22 -10.84 11.91 -5.38
N ILE A 23 -10.00 12.94 -5.37
CA ILE A 23 -9.59 13.65 -6.61
C ILE A 23 -8.78 12.72 -7.52
N VAL A 24 -7.84 11.94 -6.97
CA VAL A 24 -7.02 11.00 -7.74
C VAL A 24 -7.89 9.91 -8.36
N ALA A 25 -8.81 9.30 -7.61
CA ALA A 25 -9.75 8.33 -8.17
C ALA A 25 -10.59 8.94 -9.33
N GLY A 26 -11.06 10.18 -9.16
CA GLY A 26 -11.75 10.91 -10.24
C GLY A 26 -10.89 11.17 -11.46
N LEU A 27 -9.64 11.59 -11.28
CA LEU A 27 -8.68 11.81 -12.38
C LEU A 27 -8.37 10.51 -13.12
N LEU A 28 -8.08 9.44 -12.40
CA LEU A 28 -7.83 8.11 -12.97
C LEU A 28 -9.02 7.65 -13.81
N ALA A 29 -10.23 7.72 -13.26
CA ALA A 29 -11.46 7.33 -13.95
C ALA A 29 -11.75 8.24 -15.16
N ALA A 30 -11.51 9.56 -15.08
CA ALA A 30 -11.72 10.49 -16.18
C ALA A 30 -10.79 10.20 -17.37
N TYR A 31 -9.50 10.02 -17.10
CA TYR A 31 -8.54 9.68 -18.18
C TYR A 31 -8.81 8.29 -18.76
N ALA A 32 -9.11 7.29 -17.94
CA ALA A 32 -9.46 5.94 -18.41
C ALA A 32 -10.73 5.95 -19.25
N ASN A 33 -11.77 6.68 -18.84
CA ASN A 33 -13.00 6.88 -19.61
C ASN A 33 -12.74 7.60 -20.94
N GLY A 34 -11.78 8.50 -20.97
CA GLY A 34 -11.30 9.18 -22.19
C GLY A 34 -10.43 8.30 -23.10
N GLY A 35 -10.29 7.00 -22.81
CA GLY A 35 -9.53 6.03 -23.61
C GLY A 35 -8.01 6.05 -23.41
N ARG A 36 -7.51 6.71 -22.36
CA ARG A 36 -6.08 6.72 -22.02
C ARG A 36 -5.70 5.57 -21.10
N THR A 37 -4.54 4.99 -21.31
CA THR A 37 -3.94 4.04 -20.37
C THR A 37 -3.27 4.81 -19.24
N VAL A 38 -3.83 4.70 -18.04
CA VAL A 38 -3.34 5.44 -16.85
C VAL A 38 -2.80 4.47 -15.81
N GLN A 39 -1.59 4.74 -15.33
CA GLN A 39 -1.00 3.99 -14.23
C GLN A 39 -1.03 4.81 -12.94
N SER A 40 -1.59 4.23 -11.90
CA SER A 40 -1.62 4.86 -10.58
C SER A 40 -0.49 4.36 -9.68
N PHE A 41 -0.01 5.29 -8.84
CA PHE A 41 0.93 4.99 -7.75
C PHE A 41 0.48 5.68 -6.47
N LYS A 42 0.80 5.09 -5.33
CA LYS A 42 0.56 5.66 -4.00
C LYS A 42 1.88 5.83 -3.26
N VAL A 43 2.14 7.02 -2.73
CA VAL A 43 3.31 7.24 -1.86
C VAL A 43 3.05 6.62 -0.49
N GLY A 44 4.06 5.90 0.03
CA GLY A 44 4.01 5.28 1.34
C GLY A 44 3.36 3.90 1.39
N PRO A 45 3.29 3.29 2.57
CA PRO A 45 2.87 1.91 2.78
C PRO A 45 1.35 1.78 2.96
N ASP A 46 0.58 2.22 1.99
CA ASP A 46 -0.89 2.23 2.01
C ASP A 46 -1.45 1.03 1.24
N TYR A 47 -2.44 0.34 1.81
CA TYR A 47 -3.11 -0.80 1.19
C TYR A 47 -4.53 -0.50 0.71
N ILE A 48 -5.14 0.58 1.21
CA ILE A 48 -6.56 0.89 0.98
C ILE A 48 -6.74 1.75 -0.26
N ASP A 49 -6.04 2.89 -0.36
CA ASP A 49 -6.15 3.81 -1.49
C ASP A 49 -5.80 3.13 -2.84
N PRO A 50 -4.77 2.24 -2.94
CA PRO A 50 -4.50 1.49 -4.16
C PRO A 50 -5.68 0.66 -4.69
N GLY A 51 -6.55 0.17 -3.82
CA GLY A 51 -7.78 -0.53 -4.21
C GLY A 51 -8.76 0.36 -4.98
N PHE A 52 -8.98 1.58 -4.50
CA PHE A 52 -9.80 2.59 -5.21
C PHE A 52 -9.17 2.99 -6.55
N HIS A 53 -7.85 3.14 -6.58
CA HIS A 53 -7.12 3.44 -7.82
C HIS A 53 -7.28 2.33 -8.86
N LYS A 54 -7.23 1.07 -8.44
CA LYS A 54 -7.42 -0.09 -9.31
C LYS A 54 -8.80 -0.08 -9.96
N ILE A 55 -9.86 0.17 -9.19
CA ILE A 55 -11.22 0.26 -9.71
C ILE A 55 -11.35 1.43 -10.67
N ALA A 56 -10.79 2.59 -10.32
CA ALA A 56 -10.87 3.81 -11.12
C ALA A 56 -10.10 3.72 -12.46
N SER A 57 -8.92 3.08 -12.47
CA SER A 57 -8.05 2.98 -13.65
C SER A 57 -8.18 1.67 -14.43
N GLY A 58 -8.77 0.62 -13.82
CA GLY A 58 -8.77 -0.75 -14.35
C GLY A 58 -7.40 -1.46 -14.27
N ARG A 59 -6.42 -0.91 -13.54
CA ARG A 59 -5.05 -1.43 -13.42
C ARG A 59 -4.60 -1.47 -11.97
N ASP A 60 -3.73 -2.41 -11.62
CA ASP A 60 -3.13 -2.44 -10.29
C ASP A 60 -2.41 -1.13 -9.98
N SER A 61 -2.50 -0.68 -8.74
CA SER A 61 -1.79 0.50 -8.24
C SER A 61 -0.59 0.06 -7.41
N TYR A 62 0.55 0.71 -7.57
CA TYR A 62 1.79 0.34 -6.91
C TYR A 62 2.22 1.38 -5.88
N ASN A 63 2.87 0.92 -4.80
CA ASN A 63 3.36 1.81 -3.77
C ASN A 63 4.78 2.30 -4.09
N LEU A 64 5.01 3.60 -3.92
CA LEU A 64 6.32 4.24 -4.02
C LEU A 64 6.78 4.64 -2.62
N ASP A 65 7.79 3.96 -2.13
CA ASP A 65 8.27 4.13 -0.77
C ASP A 65 9.79 3.91 -0.72
N THR A 66 10.54 4.94 -0.33
CA THR A 66 12.02 4.91 -0.32
C THR A 66 12.60 4.16 0.87
N TRP A 67 11.77 3.81 1.87
CA TRP A 67 12.17 2.93 2.95
C TRP A 67 12.04 1.46 2.55
N LEU A 68 10.88 1.08 2.01
CA LEU A 68 10.58 -0.29 1.62
C LEU A 68 11.31 -0.70 0.33
N VAL A 69 11.40 0.21 -0.64
CA VAL A 69 12.14 0.02 -1.88
C VAL A 69 13.31 1.02 -1.91
N PRO A 70 14.56 0.57 -1.84
CA PRO A 70 15.71 1.48 -1.79
C PRO A 70 15.72 2.47 -2.95
N PRO A 71 16.17 3.73 -2.74
CA PRO A 71 16.11 4.79 -3.75
C PRO A 71 16.70 4.40 -5.12
N HIS A 72 17.78 3.62 -5.15
CA HIS A 72 18.41 3.18 -6.41
C HIS A 72 17.56 2.17 -7.19
N LYS A 73 16.61 1.47 -6.54
CA LYS A 73 15.65 0.56 -7.18
C LYS A 73 14.34 1.26 -7.55
N LEU A 74 14.03 2.41 -6.94
CA LEU A 74 12.72 3.06 -7.08
C LEU A 74 12.48 3.54 -8.52
N ASN A 75 13.45 4.24 -9.15
CA ASN A 75 13.29 4.74 -10.51
C ASN A 75 13.14 3.61 -11.53
N PRO A 76 13.98 2.55 -11.52
CA PRO A 76 13.78 1.36 -12.35
C PRO A 76 12.41 0.70 -12.12
N PHE A 77 11.99 0.55 -10.87
CA PHE A 77 10.69 0.00 -10.52
C PHE A 77 9.55 0.84 -11.13
N PHE A 78 9.55 2.16 -10.88
CA PHE A 78 8.57 3.08 -11.44
C PHE A 78 8.52 2.99 -12.97
N ALA A 79 9.68 3.06 -13.63
CA ALA A 79 9.77 3.02 -15.08
C ALA A 79 9.22 1.72 -15.67
N THR A 80 9.47 0.58 -15.02
CA THR A 80 8.95 -0.73 -15.43
C THR A 80 7.42 -0.78 -15.30
N MET A 81 6.88 -0.34 -14.15
CA MET A 81 5.42 -0.38 -13.91
C MET A 81 4.64 0.63 -14.76
N ALA A 82 5.26 1.74 -15.13
CA ALA A 82 4.68 2.80 -15.97
C ALA A 82 5.05 2.68 -17.45
N GLN A 83 5.66 1.58 -17.88
CA GLN A 83 6.05 1.42 -19.29
C GLN A 83 4.83 1.33 -20.20
N GLY A 84 4.82 2.15 -21.28
CA GLY A 84 3.80 2.10 -22.31
C GLY A 84 2.44 2.69 -21.90
N VAL A 85 2.37 3.45 -20.78
CA VAL A 85 1.16 4.17 -20.40
C VAL A 85 1.17 5.62 -20.92
N ASP A 86 -0.02 6.19 -21.12
CA ASP A 86 -0.16 7.59 -21.54
C ASP A 86 0.11 8.57 -20.41
N LEU A 87 -0.14 8.17 -19.16
CA LEU A 87 0.00 9.01 -17.98
C LEU A 87 0.19 8.17 -16.71
N ALA A 88 1.13 8.58 -15.85
CA ALA A 88 1.27 8.09 -14.49
C ALA A 88 0.79 9.16 -13.49
N ILE A 89 -0.14 8.78 -12.61
CA ILE A 89 -0.63 9.64 -11.52
C ILE A 89 -0.15 9.07 -10.19
N ILE A 90 0.56 9.88 -9.42
CA ILE A 90 1.14 9.50 -8.14
C ILE A 90 0.37 10.24 -7.04
N GLU A 91 -0.37 9.50 -6.22
CA GLU A 91 -1.04 10.07 -5.06
C GLU A 91 -0.07 10.20 -3.89
N GLY A 92 0.05 11.41 -3.35
CA GLY A 92 0.85 11.69 -2.15
C GLY A 92 0.23 11.15 -0.86
N VAL A 93 1.06 10.97 0.14
CA VAL A 93 0.66 10.62 1.52
C VAL A 93 0.69 11.87 2.41
N MET A 94 -0.22 11.98 3.37
CA MET A 94 -0.29 13.10 4.33
C MET A 94 -0.20 14.47 3.65
N GLY A 95 0.58 15.42 4.17
CA GLY A 95 0.98 16.64 3.51
C GLY A 95 2.23 16.44 2.64
N LEU A 96 2.44 17.32 1.65
CA LEU A 96 3.53 17.22 0.67
C LEU A 96 4.91 16.96 1.31
N TYR A 97 5.20 17.61 2.43
CA TYR A 97 6.48 17.55 3.11
C TYR A 97 6.49 16.61 4.32
N ASP A 98 5.33 16.01 4.65
CA ASP A 98 5.22 15.06 5.75
C ASP A 98 5.74 13.69 5.31
N GLY A 99 6.51 13.05 6.17
CA GLY A 99 7.09 11.74 5.89
C GLY A 99 7.43 11.00 7.17
N GLY A 100 8.15 9.90 7.02
CA GLY A 100 8.81 9.24 8.11
C GLY A 100 9.85 10.14 8.79
N ARG A 101 10.61 9.59 9.73
CA ARG A 101 11.67 10.33 10.40
C ARG A 101 12.63 10.93 9.36
N GLU A 102 13.02 12.20 9.53
CA GLU A 102 13.89 12.96 8.61
C GLU A 102 13.32 13.08 7.18
N GLY A 103 11.98 13.00 7.03
CA GLY A 103 11.32 13.15 5.73
C GLY A 103 11.40 11.93 4.82
N VAL A 104 11.82 10.76 5.34
CA VAL A 104 11.87 9.51 4.56
C VAL A 104 10.49 9.17 4.02
N SER A 105 10.43 8.84 2.74
CA SER A 105 9.20 8.53 1.99
C SER A 105 8.14 9.64 2.03
N SER A 106 8.56 10.92 2.19
CA SER A 106 7.64 12.04 1.99
C SER A 106 7.24 12.14 0.51
N THR A 107 6.07 12.72 0.26
CA THR A 107 5.59 12.99 -1.11
C THR A 107 6.61 13.87 -1.88
N ALA A 108 7.21 14.85 -1.22
CA ALA A 108 8.24 15.71 -1.82
C ALA A 108 9.49 14.92 -2.20
N GLN A 109 9.94 13.98 -1.36
CA GLN A 109 11.09 13.12 -1.69
C GLN A 109 10.82 12.28 -2.94
N ILE A 110 9.65 11.65 -3.04
CA ILE A 110 9.25 10.88 -4.23
C ILE A 110 9.15 11.76 -5.47
N ALA A 111 8.56 12.96 -5.35
CA ALA A 111 8.45 13.91 -6.46
C ALA A 111 9.83 14.30 -7.00
N LYS A 112 10.78 14.61 -6.11
CA LYS A 112 12.17 14.93 -6.49
C LYS A 112 12.90 13.72 -7.07
N GLN A 113 12.78 12.55 -6.45
CA GLN A 113 13.40 11.31 -6.91
C GLN A 113 13.00 10.96 -8.35
N LEU A 114 11.73 11.18 -8.69
CA LEU A 114 11.18 10.92 -10.02
C LEU A 114 11.21 12.14 -10.95
N ASN A 115 11.70 13.29 -10.51
CA ASN A 115 11.57 14.57 -11.23
C ASN A 115 10.13 14.80 -11.75
N ALA A 116 9.14 14.52 -10.90
CA ALA A 116 7.73 14.63 -11.23
C ALA A 116 7.17 15.99 -10.79
N PRO A 117 6.46 16.73 -11.66
CA PRO A 117 5.78 17.94 -11.23
C PRO A 117 4.69 17.64 -10.22
N VAL A 118 4.49 18.59 -9.28
CA VAL A 118 3.54 18.47 -8.17
C VAL A 118 2.36 19.40 -8.40
N VAL A 119 1.14 18.86 -8.32
CA VAL A 119 -0.10 19.62 -8.23
C VAL A 119 -0.64 19.47 -6.80
N LEU A 120 -0.77 20.60 -6.10
CA LEU A 120 -1.15 20.64 -4.69
C LEU A 120 -2.66 20.79 -4.53
N VAL A 121 -3.29 19.88 -3.83
CA VAL A 121 -4.71 19.96 -3.41
C VAL A 121 -4.80 20.81 -2.14
N ILE A 122 -5.61 21.86 -2.18
CA ILE A 122 -5.87 22.75 -1.06
C ILE A 122 -7.34 22.67 -0.67
N ASP A 123 -7.61 22.34 0.59
CA ASP A 123 -8.96 22.45 1.15
C ASP A 123 -9.31 23.92 1.38
N CYS A 124 -10.15 24.47 0.53
CA CYS A 124 -10.56 25.87 0.59
C CYS A 124 -11.78 26.10 1.50
N LYS A 125 -12.24 25.07 2.23
CA LYS A 125 -13.37 25.24 3.18
C LYS A 125 -13.07 26.38 4.14
N ALA A 126 -13.94 27.42 4.13
CA ALA A 126 -13.82 28.62 4.98
C ALA A 126 -12.53 29.45 4.77
N MET A 127 -11.90 29.38 3.58
CA MET A 127 -10.75 30.20 3.20
C MET A 127 -11.04 30.98 1.92
N GLY A 128 -10.59 32.23 1.88
CA GLY A 128 -10.54 33.06 0.67
C GLY A 128 -9.09 33.18 0.17
N GLU A 129 -8.59 34.40 0.08
CA GLU A 129 -7.24 34.70 -0.38
C GLU A 129 -6.13 34.04 0.46
N SER A 130 -6.40 33.62 1.70
CA SER A 130 -5.45 32.86 2.54
C SER A 130 -4.98 31.56 1.91
N ALA A 131 -5.79 30.97 1.01
CA ALA A 131 -5.35 29.80 0.24
C ALA A 131 -4.11 30.08 -0.62
N ALA A 132 -3.97 31.31 -1.14
CA ALA A 132 -2.78 31.72 -1.89
C ALA A 132 -1.53 31.81 -1.00
N ALA A 133 -1.67 32.26 0.25
CA ALA A 133 -0.56 32.25 1.20
C ALA A 133 -0.06 30.82 1.50
N ILE A 134 -1.00 29.87 1.61
CA ILE A 134 -0.67 28.44 1.77
C ILE A 134 0.07 27.93 0.52
N ALA A 135 -0.50 28.13 -0.68
CA ALA A 135 0.12 27.71 -1.93
C ALA A 135 1.54 28.27 -2.09
N LYS A 136 1.72 29.56 -1.78
CA LYS A 136 3.03 30.22 -1.81
C LYS A 136 4.00 29.58 -0.84
N GLY A 137 3.58 29.32 0.41
CA GLY A 137 4.41 28.66 1.41
C GLY A 137 4.88 27.28 0.96
N PHE A 138 3.97 26.45 0.41
CA PHE A 138 4.32 25.14 -0.09
C PHE A 138 5.26 25.18 -1.30
N ARG A 139 5.04 26.11 -2.24
CA ARG A 139 5.91 26.27 -3.41
C ARG A 139 7.31 26.74 -3.04
N ASP A 140 7.42 27.70 -2.12
CA ASP A 140 8.68 28.38 -1.81
C ASP A 140 9.48 27.63 -0.70
N TYR A 141 8.89 26.64 -0.02
CA TYR A 141 9.52 25.90 1.07
C TYR A 141 10.70 25.03 0.60
N ASP A 142 10.55 24.35 -0.53
CA ASP A 142 11.61 23.54 -1.14
C ASP A 142 11.68 23.83 -2.65
N PRO A 143 12.68 24.59 -3.10
CA PRO A 143 12.80 25.00 -4.50
C PRO A 143 13.18 23.85 -5.45
N GLU A 144 13.57 22.68 -4.94
CA GLU A 144 13.84 21.50 -5.76
C GLU A 144 12.54 20.75 -6.14
N VAL A 145 11.42 21.06 -5.50
CA VAL A 145 10.12 20.52 -5.87
C VAL A 145 9.58 21.29 -7.07
N ASN A 146 9.38 20.61 -8.19
CA ASN A 146 8.76 21.18 -9.38
C ASN A 146 7.25 21.41 -9.14
N PHE A 147 6.88 22.63 -8.73
CA PHE A 147 5.52 23.01 -8.39
C PHE A 147 4.72 23.41 -9.63
N GLY A 148 3.82 22.54 -10.12
CA GLY A 148 3.06 22.71 -11.35
C GLY A 148 1.77 23.52 -11.21
N GLY A 149 1.18 23.61 -10.00
CA GLY A 149 -0.07 24.33 -9.77
C GLY A 149 -0.90 23.78 -8.63
N VAL A 150 -2.17 24.18 -8.56
CA VAL A 150 -3.08 23.77 -7.47
C VAL A 150 -4.44 23.27 -7.99
N ILE A 151 -5.06 22.39 -7.23
CA ILE A 151 -6.49 22.06 -7.30
C ILE A 151 -7.15 22.60 -6.03
N LEU A 152 -8.11 23.48 -6.21
CA LEU A 152 -8.89 24.08 -5.13
C LEU A 152 -10.05 23.15 -4.81
N ASN A 153 -10.11 22.59 -3.61
CA ASN A 153 -11.14 21.64 -3.20
C ASN A 153 -12.11 22.26 -2.19
N ARG A 154 -13.31 21.71 -2.13
CA ARG A 154 -14.38 22.06 -1.18
C ARG A 154 -14.82 23.55 -1.25
N LEU A 155 -14.83 24.12 -2.43
CA LEU A 155 -15.34 25.47 -2.67
C LEU A 155 -16.85 25.52 -2.37
N GLY A 156 -17.31 26.66 -1.90
CA GLY A 156 -18.71 26.84 -1.50
C GLY A 156 -19.62 27.47 -2.57
N SER A 157 -19.04 28.27 -3.49
CA SER A 157 -19.79 29.00 -4.51
C SER A 157 -18.86 29.57 -5.58
N ALA A 158 -19.41 30.00 -6.72
CA ALA A 158 -18.66 30.68 -7.78
C ALA A 158 -17.97 31.99 -7.31
N ASN A 159 -18.61 32.71 -6.42
CA ASN A 159 -17.97 33.92 -5.84
C ASN A 159 -16.79 33.55 -4.93
N HIS A 160 -16.88 32.45 -4.21
CA HIS A 160 -15.80 31.93 -3.40
C HIS A 160 -14.62 31.50 -4.29
N GLU A 161 -14.90 30.75 -5.37
CA GLU A 161 -13.88 30.37 -6.38
C GLU A 161 -13.16 31.60 -6.93
N ARG A 162 -13.91 32.63 -7.36
CA ARG A 162 -13.33 33.88 -7.89
C ARG A 162 -12.35 34.51 -6.91
N MET A 163 -12.74 34.63 -5.63
CA MET A 163 -11.88 35.22 -4.60
C MET A 163 -10.56 34.44 -4.42
N VAL A 164 -10.64 33.09 -4.42
CA VAL A 164 -9.46 32.26 -4.26
C VAL A 164 -8.56 32.34 -5.49
N ARG A 165 -9.14 32.34 -6.71
CA ARG A 165 -8.39 32.48 -7.99
C ARG A 165 -7.67 33.83 -8.07
N GLU A 166 -8.34 34.93 -7.71
CA GLU A 166 -7.70 36.25 -7.64
C GLU A 166 -6.47 36.27 -6.71
N GLY A 167 -6.52 35.50 -5.61
CA GLY A 167 -5.37 35.30 -4.72
C GLY A 167 -4.24 34.52 -5.40
N MET A 168 -4.57 33.43 -6.12
CA MET A 168 -3.58 32.60 -6.84
C MET A 168 -2.92 33.41 -7.98
N ASP A 169 -3.67 34.23 -8.69
CA ASP A 169 -3.17 35.06 -9.76
C ASP A 169 -2.10 36.05 -9.25
N LYS A 170 -2.29 36.65 -8.05
CA LYS A 170 -1.31 37.56 -7.41
C LYS A 170 0.04 36.88 -7.16
N ILE A 171 0.08 35.58 -6.96
CA ILE A 171 1.31 34.80 -6.71
C ILE A 171 1.78 34.04 -7.94
N GLY A 172 1.08 34.13 -9.08
CA GLY A 172 1.41 33.44 -10.32
C GLY A 172 1.34 31.90 -10.23
N VAL A 173 0.41 31.38 -9.45
CA VAL A 173 0.21 29.93 -9.31
C VAL A 173 -0.97 29.49 -10.17
N PRO A 174 -0.78 28.55 -11.13
CA PRO A 174 -1.86 28.04 -11.97
C PRO A 174 -2.90 27.28 -11.15
N VAL A 175 -4.19 27.55 -11.39
CA VAL A 175 -5.32 26.79 -10.84
C VAL A 175 -5.80 25.78 -11.88
N ILE A 176 -5.46 24.51 -11.68
CA ILE A 176 -5.75 23.41 -12.61
C ILE A 176 -7.21 22.95 -12.46
N GLY A 177 -7.77 23.06 -11.28
CA GLY A 177 -9.15 22.67 -11.00
C GLY A 177 -9.74 23.40 -9.81
N ALA A 178 -11.08 23.49 -9.80
CA ALA A 178 -11.85 24.14 -8.76
C ALA A 178 -13.11 23.30 -8.45
N ILE A 179 -13.04 22.47 -7.42
CA ILE A 179 -14.04 21.47 -7.07
C ILE A 179 -14.92 21.98 -5.94
N TYR A 180 -16.22 21.98 -6.18
CA TYR A 180 -17.21 22.39 -5.18
C TYR A 180 -17.54 21.26 -4.21
N ARG A 181 -18.00 21.62 -3.01
CA ARG A 181 -18.47 20.63 -2.03
C ARG A 181 -19.70 19.91 -2.55
N ASP A 182 -19.62 18.58 -2.60
CA ASP A 182 -20.74 17.70 -2.91
C ASP A 182 -20.72 16.50 -1.96
N VAL A 183 -21.82 16.31 -1.23
CA VAL A 183 -21.96 15.20 -0.27
C VAL A 183 -21.93 13.82 -0.93
N ARG A 184 -22.25 13.74 -2.23
CA ARG A 184 -22.22 12.50 -3.01
C ARG A 184 -20.81 12.01 -3.32
N MET A 185 -19.79 12.87 -3.13
CA MET A 185 -18.37 12.56 -3.35
C MET A 185 -17.69 11.97 -2.10
N HIS A 186 -18.45 11.67 -1.03
CA HIS A 186 -17.91 11.06 0.17
C HIS A 186 -17.86 9.53 0.02
N SER A 187 -16.69 8.95 0.22
CA SER A 187 -16.53 7.50 0.41
C SER A 187 -16.70 7.14 1.88
N PRO A 188 -17.24 5.95 2.22
CA PRO A 188 -17.32 5.49 3.60
C PRO A 188 -15.93 5.46 4.25
N GLU A 189 -15.83 6.00 5.46
CA GLU A 189 -14.60 6.03 6.25
C GLU A 189 -14.75 5.19 7.53
N ARG A 190 -13.66 4.54 7.93
CA ARG A 190 -13.49 3.89 9.23
C ARG A 190 -12.41 4.60 10.04
N HIS A 191 -12.16 4.12 11.26
CA HIS A 191 -11.14 4.67 12.16
C HIS A 191 -9.69 4.61 11.59
N LEU A 192 -9.44 3.83 10.53
CA LEU A 192 -8.14 3.73 9.82
C LEU A 192 -8.13 4.40 8.44
N GLY A 193 -9.19 5.10 8.05
CA GLY A 193 -9.33 5.68 6.71
C GLY A 193 -10.55 5.15 5.97
N LEU A 194 -10.45 5.03 4.63
CA LEU A 194 -11.52 4.49 3.80
C LEU A 194 -11.79 3.00 4.10
N THR A 195 -13.03 2.55 3.92
CA THR A 195 -13.35 1.12 3.97
C THR A 195 -12.71 0.42 2.75
N PRO A 196 -12.03 -0.72 2.92
CA PRO A 196 -11.42 -1.45 1.81
C PRO A 196 -12.44 -1.81 0.70
N VAL A 197 -12.00 -1.79 -0.54
CA VAL A 197 -12.86 -2.10 -1.71
C VAL A 197 -13.33 -3.55 -1.77
N THR A 198 -12.69 -4.45 -1.03
CA THR A 198 -13.15 -5.83 -0.83
C THR A 198 -14.44 -5.93 -0.03
N GLU A 199 -14.76 -4.91 0.76
CA GLU A 199 -15.95 -4.87 1.63
C GLU A 199 -17.07 -4.00 1.07
N ILE A 200 -16.80 -3.16 0.05
CA ILE A 200 -17.77 -2.24 -0.56
C ILE A 200 -17.58 -2.21 -2.08
N ASP A 201 -18.63 -1.87 -2.81
CA ASP A 201 -18.53 -1.51 -4.24
C ASP A 201 -18.52 0.01 -4.39
N PRO A 202 -17.36 0.64 -4.65
CA PRO A 202 -17.24 2.08 -4.80
C PRO A 202 -17.55 2.59 -6.22
N THR A 203 -18.00 1.75 -7.13
CA THR A 203 -18.15 2.08 -8.57
C THR A 203 -19.04 3.29 -8.80
N GLU A 204 -20.19 3.38 -8.13
CA GLU A 204 -21.11 4.52 -8.26
C GLU A 204 -20.49 5.82 -7.73
N ALA A 205 -19.80 5.74 -6.59
CA ALA A 205 -19.10 6.88 -6.00
C ALA A 205 -17.98 7.36 -6.94
N ILE A 206 -17.17 6.44 -7.47
CA ILE A 206 -16.09 6.77 -8.43
C ILE A 206 -16.66 7.42 -9.70
N ASN A 207 -17.78 6.94 -10.24
CA ASN A 207 -18.43 7.55 -11.41
C ASN A 207 -18.89 8.99 -11.10
N THR A 208 -19.50 9.22 -9.94
CA THR A 208 -19.92 10.56 -9.49
C THR A 208 -18.71 11.51 -9.38
N ILE A 209 -17.61 11.03 -8.81
CA ILE A 209 -16.37 11.80 -8.69
C ILE A 209 -15.76 12.07 -10.06
N ARG A 210 -15.74 11.08 -10.97
CA ARG A 210 -15.28 11.24 -12.36
C ARG A 210 -16.02 12.39 -13.08
N GLU A 211 -17.35 12.39 -13.04
CA GLU A 211 -18.16 13.44 -13.68
C GLU A 211 -17.85 14.83 -13.11
N ALA A 212 -17.64 14.92 -11.81
CA ALA A 212 -17.25 16.18 -11.17
C ALA A 212 -15.86 16.64 -11.62
N VAL A 213 -14.89 15.74 -11.70
CA VAL A 213 -13.52 16.01 -12.17
C VAL A 213 -13.51 16.41 -13.63
N GLU A 214 -14.19 15.68 -14.53
CA GLU A 214 -14.30 16.01 -15.96
C GLU A 214 -14.85 17.43 -16.18
N LYS A 215 -15.75 17.89 -15.31
CA LYS A 215 -16.38 19.21 -15.41
C LYS A 215 -15.55 20.33 -14.79
N MET A 216 -14.80 20.04 -13.71
CA MET A 216 -14.22 21.07 -12.82
C MET A 216 -12.69 21.11 -12.86
N VAL A 217 -12.02 20.18 -13.52
CA VAL A 217 -10.57 20.12 -13.64
C VAL A 217 -10.18 20.22 -15.13
N ASN A 218 -9.18 21.03 -15.43
CA ASN A 218 -8.61 21.11 -16.75
C ASN A 218 -7.66 19.94 -17.00
N LEU A 219 -8.21 18.85 -17.56
CA LEU A 219 -7.48 17.60 -17.79
C LEU A 219 -6.34 17.78 -18.79
N ASP A 220 -6.51 18.60 -19.83
CA ASP A 220 -5.47 18.87 -20.83
C ASP A 220 -4.29 19.60 -20.18
N GLN A 221 -4.54 20.63 -19.40
CA GLN A 221 -3.49 21.34 -18.66
C GLN A 221 -2.76 20.43 -17.67
N LEU A 222 -3.46 19.52 -17.00
CA LEU A 222 -2.85 18.55 -16.10
C LEU A 222 -1.93 17.59 -16.86
N LEU A 223 -2.35 17.14 -18.04
CA LEU A 223 -1.55 16.29 -18.93
C LEU A 223 -0.31 17.02 -19.45
N ASP A 224 -0.44 18.30 -19.82
CA ASP A 224 0.69 19.14 -20.23
C ASP A 224 1.72 19.25 -19.11
N ILE A 225 1.27 19.47 -17.86
CA ILE A 225 2.14 19.49 -16.68
C ILE A 225 2.82 18.14 -16.52
N ALA A 226 2.10 17.04 -16.59
CA ALA A 226 2.65 15.70 -16.48
C ALA A 226 3.68 15.39 -17.57
N SER A 227 3.44 15.88 -18.79
CA SER A 227 4.31 15.70 -19.96
C SER A 227 5.60 16.53 -19.88
N SER A 228 5.63 17.56 -19.03
CA SER A 228 6.83 18.37 -18.79
C SER A 228 7.90 17.62 -17.97
N ALA A 229 7.56 16.51 -17.35
CA ALA A 229 8.51 15.66 -16.61
C ALA A 229 9.62 15.15 -17.56
N PRO A 230 10.91 15.21 -17.19
CA PRO A 230 12.00 14.76 -18.04
C PRO A 230 11.97 13.25 -18.29
N ALA A 231 12.65 12.79 -19.34
CA ALA A 231 12.82 11.35 -19.58
C ALA A 231 13.47 10.66 -18.38
N ILE A 232 13.09 9.41 -18.12
CA ILE A 232 13.62 8.59 -17.04
C ILE A 232 14.41 7.42 -17.64
N GLU A 233 15.49 7.01 -16.98
CA GLU A 233 16.28 5.86 -17.39
C GLU A 233 15.48 4.56 -17.18
N LEU A 234 15.39 3.74 -18.25
CA LEU A 234 14.91 2.37 -18.14
C LEU A 234 16.08 1.47 -17.77
N PRO A 235 15.87 0.51 -16.85
CA PRO A 235 16.79 -0.60 -16.73
C PRO A 235 16.85 -1.33 -18.08
N ASP A 236 17.99 -1.92 -18.39
CA ASP A 236 18.08 -2.79 -19.56
C ASP A 236 16.93 -3.81 -19.48
N ALA A 237 16.14 -3.86 -20.54
CA ALA A 237 14.95 -4.69 -20.58
C ALA A 237 15.37 -6.13 -20.27
N VAL A 238 15.12 -6.58 -19.07
CA VAL A 238 14.97 -8.00 -18.82
C VAL A 238 13.67 -8.35 -19.52
N ASP A 239 13.79 -8.94 -20.72
CA ASP A 239 12.67 -9.60 -21.37
C ASP A 239 11.97 -10.43 -20.27
N PRO A 240 10.70 -10.22 -19.94
CA PRO A 240 10.00 -11.08 -19.00
C PRO A 240 9.85 -12.44 -19.70
N LYS A 241 10.97 -13.16 -19.85
CA LYS A 241 10.93 -14.57 -20.16
C LYS A 241 9.91 -15.14 -19.20
N SER A 242 8.96 -15.85 -19.74
CA SER A 242 8.02 -16.63 -18.94
C SER A 242 8.86 -17.49 -17.99
N VAL A 243 9.03 -16.99 -16.76
CA VAL A 243 9.77 -17.71 -15.73
C VAL A 243 9.01 -19.01 -15.53
N GLU A 244 9.69 -20.14 -15.72
CA GLU A 244 9.08 -21.44 -15.52
C GLU A 244 8.51 -21.52 -14.11
N LYS A 245 7.22 -21.84 -14.01
CA LYS A 245 6.54 -21.95 -12.73
C LYS A 245 6.99 -23.23 -12.03
N ARG A 246 7.74 -23.05 -10.95
CA ARG A 246 8.37 -24.15 -10.19
C ARG A 246 7.49 -24.64 -9.05
N VAL A 247 6.74 -23.72 -8.45
CA VAL A 247 5.92 -23.98 -7.25
C VAL A 247 4.58 -23.29 -7.36
N LYS A 248 3.59 -23.81 -6.62
CA LYS A 248 2.31 -23.14 -6.37
C LYS A 248 2.31 -22.56 -4.97
N ILE A 249 1.92 -21.29 -4.84
CA ILE A 249 1.79 -20.60 -3.56
C ILE A 249 0.33 -20.18 -3.37
N GLY A 250 -0.29 -20.69 -2.30
CA GLY A 250 -1.63 -20.29 -1.88
C GLY A 250 -1.58 -18.88 -1.25
N VAL A 251 -2.37 -17.95 -1.78
CA VAL A 251 -2.49 -16.60 -1.25
C VAL A 251 -3.90 -16.44 -0.65
N ALA A 252 -3.96 -16.24 0.65
CA ALA A 252 -5.22 -15.96 1.35
C ALA A 252 -5.74 -14.58 0.92
N TYR A 253 -6.87 -14.52 0.22
CA TYR A 253 -7.40 -13.27 -0.31
C TYR A 253 -8.93 -13.22 -0.22
N ASP A 254 -9.42 -12.41 0.71
CA ASP A 254 -10.84 -12.12 0.92
C ASP A 254 -10.98 -10.81 1.70
N GLU A 255 -12.15 -10.54 2.26
CA GLU A 255 -12.45 -9.34 3.03
C GLU A 255 -11.60 -9.24 4.32
N ALA A 256 -11.18 -10.37 4.90
CA ALA A 256 -10.34 -10.40 6.09
C ALA A 256 -8.84 -10.23 5.77
N PHE A 257 -8.40 -10.64 4.57
CA PHE A 257 -6.99 -10.68 4.15
C PHE A 257 -6.81 -10.06 2.77
N SER A 258 -6.78 -8.74 2.70
CA SER A 258 -6.70 -8.00 1.42
C SER A 258 -5.47 -7.09 1.30
N PHE A 259 -4.62 -7.02 2.32
CA PHE A 259 -3.47 -6.12 2.34
C PHE A 259 -2.24 -6.78 1.74
N TYR A 260 -2.07 -6.60 0.44
CA TYR A 260 -0.93 -7.05 -0.35
C TYR A 260 -0.39 -5.91 -1.21
N TYR A 261 0.92 -5.81 -1.31
CA TYR A 261 1.53 -5.02 -2.37
C TYR A 261 1.50 -5.83 -3.67
N PRO A 262 0.89 -5.34 -4.76
CA PRO A 262 0.94 -6.03 -6.06
C PRO A 262 2.38 -6.31 -6.50
N ALA A 263 3.31 -5.42 -6.17
CA ALA A 263 4.75 -5.62 -6.42
C ALA A 263 5.33 -6.83 -5.68
N SER A 264 4.87 -7.11 -4.45
CA SER A 264 5.32 -8.29 -3.69
C SER A 264 4.82 -9.59 -4.31
N LEU A 265 3.57 -9.61 -4.76
CA LEU A 265 3.00 -10.76 -5.45
C LEU A 265 3.71 -11.01 -6.79
N ALA A 266 3.93 -9.96 -7.59
CA ALA A 266 4.70 -10.03 -8.83
C ALA A 266 6.12 -10.53 -8.60
N ALA A 267 6.80 -10.08 -7.53
CA ALA A 267 8.14 -10.56 -7.19
C ALA A 267 8.18 -12.08 -6.93
N LEU A 268 7.16 -12.65 -6.28
CA LEU A 268 7.05 -14.12 -6.12
C LEU A 268 6.88 -14.82 -7.46
N GLU A 269 6.05 -14.25 -8.35
CA GLU A 269 5.84 -14.81 -9.69
C GLU A 269 7.11 -14.75 -10.56
N GLU A 270 7.91 -13.69 -10.46
CA GLU A 270 9.22 -13.53 -11.11
C GLU A 270 10.25 -14.54 -10.60
N LYS A 271 10.09 -15.07 -9.38
CA LYS A 271 10.95 -16.14 -8.83
C LYS A 271 10.43 -17.54 -9.17
N GLY A 272 9.33 -17.67 -9.93
CA GLY A 272 8.80 -18.93 -10.41
C GLY A 272 7.63 -19.48 -9.59
N ALA A 273 6.92 -18.63 -8.81
CA ALA A 273 5.69 -19.02 -8.18
C ALA A 273 4.49 -18.88 -9.14
N GLU A 274 3.57 -19.83 -9.09
CA GLU A 274 2.20 -19.72 -9.57
C GLU A 274 1.33 -19.37 -8.34
N LEU A 275 0.63 -18.24 -8.37
CA LEU A 275 -0.21 -17.81 -7.25
C LEU A 275 -1.61 -18.40 -7.38
N VAL A 276 -2.08 -19.06 -6.33
CA VAL A 276 -3.40 -19.68 -6.23
C VAL A 276 -4.15 -19.00 -5.10
N TYR A 277 -5.17 -18.21 -5.42
CA TYR A 277 -5.94 -17.47 -4.43
C TYR A 277 -6.98 -18.37 -3.76
N PHE A 278 -7.16 -18.20 -2.46
CA PHE A 278 -8.19 -18.88 -1.67
C PHE A 278 -8.73 -17.96 -0.57
N SER A 279 -9.91 -18.27 -0.07
CA SER A 279 -10.61 -17.47 0.95
C SER A 279 -10.71 -18.19 2.27
N PRO A 280 -9.97 -17.82 3.32
CA PRO A 280 -10.20 -18.34 4.66
C PRO A 280 -11.62 -18.15 5.20
N LEU A 281 -12.34 -17.14 4.71
CA LEU A 281 -13.74 -16.91 5.08
C LEU A 281 -14.72 -17.88 4.40
N ASN A 282 -14.49 -18.22 3.11
CA ASN A 282 -15.50 -18.84 2.27
C ASN A 282 -15.14 -20.25 1.77
N ASP A 283 -13.84 -20.60 1.69
CA ASP A 283 -13.40 -21.92 1.29
C ASP A 283 -13.32 -22.85 2.51
N PHE A 284 -13.48 -24.16 2.28
CA PHE A 284 -13.43 -25.15 3.34
C PHE A 284 -12.03 -25.65 3.66
N GLU A 285 -11.10 -25.54 2.71
CA GLU A 285 -9.73 -26.03 2.86
C GLU A 285 -8.78 -25.22 1.96
N ILE A 286 -7.47 -25.30 2.24
CA ILE A 286 -6.44 -24.72 1.40
C ILE A 286 -6.36 -25.45 0.05
N PRO A 287 -6.01 -24.77 -1.05
CA PRO A 287 -5.77 -25.43 -2.33
C PRO A 287 -4.53 -26.33 -2.30
N ASP A 288 -4.37 -27.21 -3.31
CA ASP A 288 -3.15 -28.02 -3.47
C ASP A 288 -1.96 -27.13 -3.91
N VAL A 289 -1.14 -26.74 -2.95
CA VAL A 289 -0.04 -25.79 -3.10
C VAL A 289 1.22 -26.23 -2.36
N ASP A 290 2.32 -25.55 -2.62
CA ASP A 290 3.65 -25.87 -2.08
C ASP A 290 4.07 -24.89 -0.97
N GLY A 291 3.29 -23.85 -0.70
CA GLY A 291 3.47 -22.87 0.37
C GLY A 291 2.26 -21.97 0.51
N LEU A 292 2.14 -21.26 1.63
CA LEU A 292 1.05 -20.34 1.93
C LEU A 292 1.55 -18.95 2.28
N VAL A 293 0.78 -17.95 1.85
CA VAL A 293 0.96 -16.53 2.22
C VAL A 293 -0.36 -15.99 2.76
N PHE A 294 -0.32 -15.49 3.99
CA PHE A 294 -1.41 -14.76 4.62
C PHE A 294 -0.99 -13.29 4.76
N GLY A 295 -1.61 -12.41 4.01
CA GLY A 295 -1.36 -10.97 4.11
C GLY A 295 -2.00 -10.32 5.32
N GLY A 296 -1.84 -9.02 5.42
CA GLY A 296 -2.58 -8.22 6.38
C GLY A 296 -4.03 -8.03 6.00
N GLY A 297 -4.76 -7.34 6.84
CA GLY A 297 -6.19 -7.06 6.69
C GLY A 297 -6.83 -6.74 8.03
N PHE A 298 -8.14 -6.96 8.10
CA PHE A 298 -8.94 -6.74 9.31
C PHE A 298 -9.65 -8.02 9.75
N PRO A 299 -8.92 -9.09 10.12
CA PRO A 299 -9.54 -10.35 10.56
C PRO A 299 -10.43 -10.17 11.79
N GLU A 300 -10.16 -9.15 12.63
CA GLU A 300 -10.99 -8.82 13.80
C GLU A 300 -12.42 -8.42 13.44
N MET A 301 -12.70 -8.06 12.21
CA MET A 301 -14.05 -7.74 11.72
C MET A 301 -14.85 -9.00 11.34
N PHE A 302 -14.18 -10.14 11.20
CA PHE A 302 -14.74 -11.40 10.68
C PHE A 302 -14.52 -12.60 11.61
N LEU A 303 -14.28 -12.32 12.91
CA LEU A 303 -13.87 -13.36 13.88
C LEU A 303 -14.83 -14.53 14.00
N PHE A 304 -16.14 -14.25 13.93
CA PHE A 304 -17.14 -15.31 14.00
C PHE A 304 -17.01 -16.29 12.81
N GLN A 305 -16.87 -15.77 11.59
CA GLN A 305 -16.72 -16.62 10.39
C GLN A 305 -15.40 -17.39 10.42
N LEU A 306 -14.28 -16.71 10.69
CA LEU A 306 -12.94 -17.30 10.75
C LEU A 306 -12.84 -18.37 11.84
N SER A 307 -13.39 -18.12 13.03
CA SER A 307 -13.40 -19.05 14.14
C SER A 307 -14.27 -20.28 13.86
N SER A 308 -15.41 -20.10 13.17
CA SER A 308 -16.36 -21.17 12.86
C SER A 308 -15.90 -22.07 11.71
N ASN A 309 -14.94 -21.62 10.87
CA ASN A 309 -14.44 -22.41 9.74
C ASN A 309 -13.39 -23.43 10.20
N GLU A 310 -13.83 -24.46 10.95
CA GLU A 310 -12.92 -25.46 11.51
C GLU A 310 -12.19 -26.26 10.43
N SER A 311 -12.83 -26.56 9.32
CA SER A 311 -12.23 -27.32 8.22
C SER A 311 -11.03 -26.60 7.62
N MET A 312 -11.13 -25.28 7.38
CA MET A 312 -10.02 -24.45 6.91
C MET A 312 -8.88 -24.42 7.95
N LYS A 313 -9.19 -24.21 9.22
CA LYS A 313 -8.19 -24.20 10.31
C LYS A 313 -7.45 -25.54 10.40
N GLU A 314 -8.17 -26.66 10.30
CA GLU A 314 -7.55 -28.00 10.31
C GLU A 314 -6.68 -28.24 9.09
N SER A 315 -7.09 -27.81 7.89
CA SER A 315 -6.27 -27.96 6.68
C SER A 315 -4.94 -27.18 6.79
N ILE A 316 -4.95 -25.97 7.39
CA ILE A 316 -3.73 -25.19 7.66
C ILE A 316 -2.86 -25.87 8.71
N ARG A 317 -3.45 -26.44 9.80
CA ARG A 317 -2.72 -27.19 10.81
C ARG A 317 -2.04 -28.44 10.22
N HIS A 318 -2.72 -29.14 9.31
CA HIS A 318 -2.15 -30.29 8.61
C HIS A 318 -1.00 -29.89 7.70
N ALA A 319 -1.14 -28.79 6.93
CA ALA A 319 -0.07 -28.25 6.10
C ALA A 319 1.16 -27.88 6.94
N ASN A 320 0.97 -27.20 8.08
CA ASN A 320 2.05 -26.88 9.01
C ASN A 320 2.76 -28.15 9.52
N LYS A 321 2.00 -29.17 9.99
CA LYS A 321 2.56 -30.44 10.46
C LYS A 321 3.33 -31.18 9.37
N ALA A 322 2.90 -31.06 8.12
CA ALA A 322 3.59 -31.63 6.96
C ALA A 322 4.88 -30.84 6.58
N GLY A 323 5.16 -29.73 7.25
CA GLY A 323 6.35 -28.89 6.98
C GLY A 323 6.18 -27.92 5.80
N MET A 324 4.93 -27.65 5.36
CA MET A 324 4.67 -26.67 4.31
C MET A 324 5.10 -25.25 4.78
N PRO A 325 5.85 -24.48 3.97
CA PRO A 325 6.20 -23.11 4.29
C PRO A 325 4.97 -22.21 4.39
N ILE A 326 4.84 -21.47 5.52
CA ILE A 326 3.73 -20.55 5.78
C ILE A 326 4.29 -19.20 6.18
N TYR A 327 4.07 -18.20 5.33
CA TYR A 327 4.43 -16.80 5.59
C TYR A 327 3.20 -15.98 5.92
N ALA A 328 3.26 -15.18 7.00
CA ALA A 328 2.12 -14.37 7.44
C ALA A 328 2.51 -12.97 7.91
N GLU A 329 1.76 -11.96 7.47
CA GLU A 329 1.90 -10.56 7.87
C GLU A 329 0.67 -10.08 8.65
N CYS A 330 0.88 -9.37 9.76
CA CYS A 330 -0.12 -8.61 10.51
C CYS A 330 -1.42 -9.40 10.79
N GLY A 331 -2.50 -9.15 10.05
CA GLY A 331 -3.76 -9.91 10.17
C GLY A 331 -3.57 -11.41 9.97
N GLY A 332 -2.67 -11.80 9.06
CA GLY A 332 -2.28 -13.21 8.87
C GLY A 332 -1.61 -13.80 10.11
N LEU A 333 -0.69 -13.08 10.77
CA LEU A 333 -0.14 -13.51 12.06
C LEU A 333 -1.25 -13.72 13.08
N MET A 334 -2.18 -12.76 13.19
CA MET A 334 -3.28 -12.84 14.16
C MET A 334 -4.11 -14.12 13.96
N TYR A 335 -4.45 -14.45 12.71
CA TYR A 335 -5.22 -15.65 12.37
C TYR A 335 -4.47 -16.94 12.65
N LEU A 336 -3.13 -16.94 12.56
CA LEU A 336 -2.30 -18.11 12.87
C LEU A 336 -2.07 -18.32 14.37
N CYS A 337 -2.37 -17.36 15.24
CA CYS A 337 -2.31 -17.48 16.70
C CYS A 337 -3.33 -18.48 17.25
N GLU A 338 -3.31 -18.73 18.56
CA GLU A 338 -4.27 -19.61 19.24
C GLU A 338 -5.64 -18.95 19.33
N THR A 339 -5.67 -17.67 19.72
CA THR A 339 -6.91 -16.89 19.85
C THR A 339 -6.74 -15.45 19.41
N ILE A 340 -7.87 -14.83 19.03
CA ILE A 340 -7.99 -13.37 18.92
C ILE A 340 -9.03 -12.90 19.93
N HIS A 341 -8.67 -11.95 20.77
CA HIS A 341 -9.59 -11.24 21.68
C HIS A 341 -10.03 -9.95 20.99
N ASP A 342 -11.33 -9.79 20.79
CA ASP A 342 -11.88 -8.57 20.15
C ASP A 342 -11.82 -7.33 21.05
N PHE A 343 -12.37 -6.21 20.59
CA PHE A 343 -12.38 -4.94 21.33
C PHE A 343 -13.26 -4.97 22.58
N GLU A 344 -14.21 -5.90 22.67
CA GLU A 344 -15.12 -6.14 23.79
C GLU A 344 -14.58 -7.20 24.74
N GLY A 345 -13.48 -7.86 24.41
CA GLY A 345 -12.84 -8.92 25.19
C GLY A 345 -13.42 -10.32 24.96
N SER A 346 -14.25 -10.50 23.92
CA SER A 346 -14.70 -11.83 23.50
C SER A 346 -13.52 -12.59 22.85
N VAL A 347 -13.43 -13.89 23.11
CA VAL A 347 -12.31 -14.74 22.68
C VAL A 347 -12.76 -15.64 21.55
N TYR A 348 -12.00 -15.65 20.47
CA TYR A 348 -12.25 -16.46 19.28
C TYR A 348 -11.05 -17.36 19.00
N GLU A 349 -11.29 -18.67 18.91
CA GLU A 349 -10.27 -19.65 18.54
C GLU A 349 -9.92 -19.51 17.06
N THR A 350 -8.61 -19.48 16.75
CA THR A 350 -8.09 -19.35 15.41
C THR A 350 -7.25 -20.58 15.01
N VAL A 351 -6.28 -20.47 14.10
CA VAL A 351 -5.57 -21.64 13.59
C VAL A 351 -4.73 -22.35 14.67
N GLY A 352 -4.07 -21.59 15.55
CA GLY A 352 -3.34 -22.16 16.70
C GLY A 352 -1.99 -22.79 16.35
N ILE A 353 -1.32 -22.37 15.28
CA ILE A 353 0.04 -22.82 14.96
C ILE A 353 1.12 -21.90 15.52
N VAL A 354 0.77 -20.67 15.86
CA VAL A 354 1.60 -19.73 16.61
C VAL A 354 1.16 -19.76 18.08
N PRO A 355 2.02 -20.17 19.03
CA PRO A 355 1.64 -20.29 20.44
C PRO A 355 1.57 -18.92 21.11
N ALA A 356 0.59 -18.13 20.75
CA ALA A 356 0.33 -16.78 21.25
C ALA A 356 -1.16 -16.43 21.13
N ASN A 357 -1.62 -15.50 21.96
CA ASN A 357 -2.92 -14.86 21.84
C ASN A 357 -2.75 -13.45 21.25
N CYS A 358 -3.65 -13.04 20.38
CA CYS A 358 -3.75 -11.66 19.92
C CYS A 358 -4.87 -10.92 20.68
N VAL A 359 -4.58 -9.74 21.20
CA VAL A 359 -5.54 -8.94 21.97
C VAL A 359 -5.71 -7.59 21.30
N MET A 360 -6.94 -7.30 20.83
CA MET A 360 -7.27 -6.00 20.23
C MET A 360 -7.24 -4.89 21.28
N GLN A 361 -6.66 -3.76 20.92
CA GLN A 361 -6.48 -2.60 21.80
C GLN A 361 -7.22 -1.39 21.25
N GLN A 362 -7.82 -0.57 22.11
CA GLN A 362 -8.51 0.67 21.72
C GLN A 362 -7.57 1.74 21.14
N LYS A 363 -6.28 1.61 21.36
CA LYS A 363 -5.26 2.56 20.88
C LYS A 363 -4.30 1.84 19.93
N LEU A 364 -3.85 2.59 18.94
CA LEU A 364 -2.79 2.15 18.04
C LEU A 364 -1.53 1.77 18.85
N GLN A 365 -1.07 0.53 18.69
CA GLN A 365 0.05 -0.03 19.45
C GLN A 365 1.38 0.29 18.78
N LYS A 366 1.47 0.07 17.48
CA LYS A 366 2.68 0.33 16.70
C LYS A 366 2.32 1.04 15.41
N VAL A 367 3.19 1.95 15.01
CA VAL A 367 3.14 2.61 13.70
C VAL A 367 4.51 3.11 13.30
N GLY A 368 4.91 2.83 12.07
CA GLY A 368 6.10 3.40 11.45
C GLY A 368 7.04 2.38 10.85
N TYR A 369 8.08 2.92 10.26
CA TYR A 369 9.14 2.15 9.62
C TYR A 369 10.06 1.51 10.66
N VAL A 370 10.41 0.26 10.39
CA VAL A 370 11.30 -0.52 11.26
C VAL A 370 12.35 -1.27 10.45
N THR A 371 13.50 -1.45 11.05
CA THR A 371 14.52 -2.42 10.62
C THR A 371 14.33 -3.67 11.46
N ALA A 372 14.18 -4.82 10.79
CA ALA A 372 14.02 -6.12 11.42
C ALA A 372 15.26 -6.97 11.16
N THR A 373 15.99 -7.33 12.21
CA THR A 373 17.14 -8.24 12.14
C THR A 373 16.70 -9.64 12.54
N ALA A 374 16.87 -10.61 11.67
CA ALA A 374 16.49 -12.00 11.92
C ALA A 374 17.28 -12.59 13.11
N LYS A 375 16.59 -13.10 14.12
CA LYS A 375 17.19 -13.75 15.29
C LYS A 375 17.58 -15.21 15.03
N ARG A 376 17.01 -15.80 13.98
CA ARG A 376 17.23 -17.17 13.53
C ARG A 376 17.02 -17.28 12.04
N ASP A 377 17.44 -18.40 11.46
CA ASP A 377 17.07 -18.75 10.09
C ASP A 377 15.54 -18.82 9.99
N ASN A 378 15.01 -18.31 8.88
CA ASN A 378 13.56 -18.26 8.65
C ASN A 378 13.25 -18.26 7.14
N LEU A 379 11.98 -18.17 6.78
CA LEU A 379 11.54 -18.27 5.38
C LEU A 379 12.05 -17.15 4.46
N LEU A 380 12.63 -16.08 4.99
CA LEU A 380 13.14 -14.94 4.20
C LEU A 380 14.68 -14.84 4.21
N GLY A 381 15.37 -15.72 4.93
CA GLY A 381 16.84 -15.74 4.96
C GLY A 381 17.43 -16.27 6.26
N ALA A 382 18.76 -16.24 6.31
CA ALA A 382 19.53 -16.68 7.47
C ALA A 382 19.44 -15.71 8.66
N ALA A 383 19.82 -16.19 9.84
CA ALA A 383 20.00 -15.36 11.03
C ALA A 383 20.92 -14.16 10.73
N ASN A 384 20.64 -13.03 11.35
CA ASN A 384 21.28 -11.74 11.15
C ASN A 384 20.99 -11.05 9.81
N THR A 385 20.14 -11.61 8.94
CA THR A 385 19.63 -10.86 7.77
C THR A 385 18.80 -9.67 8.27
N SER A 386 19.04 -8.50 7.67
CA SER A 386 18.33 -7.26 8.00
C SER A 386 17.33 -6.91 6.91
N LEU A 387 16.08 -6.71 7.29
CA LEU A 387 14.95 -6.36 6.42
C LEU A 387 14.39 -5.00 6.82
N ARG A 388 13.91 -4.25 5.83
CA ARG A 388 13.17 -2.99 6.05
C ARG A 388 11.70 -3.23 5.84
N GLY A 389 10.89 -2.83 6.81
CA GLY A 389 9.45 -2.96 6.74
C GLY A 389 8.76 -1.84 7.51
N HIS A 390 7.47 -1.99 7.66
CA HIS A 390 6.69 -1.14 8.54
C HIS A 390 5.75 -1.97 9.40
N GLU A 391 5.33 -1.41 10.52
CA GLU A 391 4.27 -1.96 11.36
C GLU A 391 3.15 -0.94 11.49
N PHE A 392 1.91 -1.43 11.48
CA PHE A 392 0.73 -0.63 11.74
C PHE A 392 -0.37 -1.54 12.29
N HIS A 393 -0.52 -1.60 13.63
CA HIS A 393 -1.50 -2.50 14.24
C HIS A 393 -2.03 -1.99 15.58
N PHE A 394 -3.28 -2.39 15.86
CA PHE A 394 -3.99 -2.10 17.11
C PHE A 394 -3.90 -3.26 18.11
N SER A 395 -3.54 -4.45 17.68
CA SER A 395 -3.44 -5.61 18.55
C SER A 395 -2.07 -5.75 19.20
N THR A 396 -2.00 -6.51 20.28
CA THR A 396 -0.77 -7.02 20.89
C THR A 396 -0.74 -8.53 20.77
N MET A 397 0.44 -9.11 20.56
CA MET A 397 0.67 -10.55 20.58
C MET A 397 1.25 -10.94 21.95
N GLU A 398 0.61 -11.88 22.63
CA GLU A 398 0.97 -12.37 23.95
C GLU A 398 1.35 -13.86 23.85
N PRO A 399 2.67 -14.20 23.90
CA PRO A 399 3.11 -15.59 23.89
C PRO A 399 2.48 -16.42 24.99
N THR A 400 2.12 -17.68 24.69
CA THR A 400 1.59 -18.64 25.65
C THR A 400 2.65 -19.61 26.17
N VAL A 401 3.87 -19.54 25.65
CA VAL A 401 5.02 -20.37 26.02
C VAL A 401 6.21 -19.50 26.49
N GLU A 402 7.01 -20.01 27.43
CA GLU A 402 8.17 -19.27 27.97
C GLU A 402 9.28 -19.09 26.93
N ASP A 403 9.65 -20.15 26.21
CA ASP A 403 10.69 -20.15 25.18
C ASP A 403 10.09 -19.82 23.80
N PHE A 404 9.49 -18.64 23.66
CA PHE A 404 8.88 -18.21 22.41
C PHE A 404 9.94 -17.96 21.33
N PRO A 405 9.83 -18.58 20.14
CA PRO A 405 10.83 -18.46 19.08
C PRO A 405 10.68 -17.17 18.28
N TRP A 406 11.10 -16.05 18.89
CA TRP A 406 11.06 -14.74 18.26
C TRP A 406 11.79 -14.74 16.89
N ALA A 407 11.11 -14.20 15.87
CA ALA A 407 11.64 -14.11 14.53
C ALA A 407 12.67 -13.02 14.36
N PHE A 408 12.38 -11.84 14.90
CA PHE A 408 13.15 -10.63 14.64
C PHE A 408 13.47 -9.86 15.92
N HIS A 409 14.60 -9.15 15.87
CA HIS A 409 14.86 -7.98 16.67
C HIS A 409 14.51 -6.75 15.83
N LEU A 410 13.56 -5.92 16.29
CA LEU A 410 13.03 -4.78 15.58
C LEU A 410 13.52 -3.47 16.19
N GLU A 411 13.97 -2.56 15.33
CA GLU A 411 14.40 -1.22 15.70
C GLU A 411 13.69 -0.17 14.85
N GLY A 412 13.11 0.85 15.47
CA GLY A 412 12.45 1.94 14.74
C GLY A 412 11.07 2.30 15.29
N GLY A 413 10.16 2.62 14.38
CA GLY A 413 8.84 3.13 14.72
C GLY A 413 8.80 4.64 14.91
N ARG A 414 7.59 5.19 15.09
CA ARG A 414 7.36 6.64 15.29
C ARG A 414 8.10 7.17 16.54
N LYS A 415 8.17 6.36 17.59
CA LYS A 415 9.06 6.58 18.74
C LYS A 415 10.13 5.50 18.67
N PRO A 416 11.43 5.86 18.60
CA PRO A 416 12.50 4.87 18.52
C PRO A 416 12.38 3.86 19.67
N GLN A 417 12.19 2.60 19.29
CA GLN A 417 12.07 1.47 20.21
C GLN A 417 12.88 0.31 19.66
N SER A 418 13.28 -0.58 20.56
CA SER A 418 13.96 -1.83 20.26
C SER A 418 13.22 -2.95 21.00
N TYR A 419 12.79 -3.97 20.31
CA TYR A 419 11.99 -5.08 20.86
C TYR A 419 12.07 -6.30 19.98
N ASP A 420 11.76 -7.46 20.55
CA ASP A 420 11.63 -8.69 19.80
C ASP A 420 10.18 -8.85 19.30
N GLY A 421 10.02 -9.36 18.07
CA GLY A 421 8.71 -9.54 17.45
C GLY A 421 8.68 -10.65 16.43
N GLY A 422 7.44 -11.06 16.07
CA GLY A 422 7.19 -12.15 15.16
C GLY A 422 7.56 -13.52 15.70
N TYR A 423 7.11 -14.55 15.03
CA TYR A 423 7.31 -15.97 15.33
C TYR A 423 8.02 -16.64 14.15
N ALA A 424 9.04 -17.44 14.40
CA ALA A 424 9.72 -18.19 13.36
C ALA A 424 10.06 -19.62 13.79
N THR A 425 9.74 -20.58 12.93
CA THR A 425 10.20 -21.97 12.96
C THR A 425 10.81 -22.31 11.60
N ASP A 426 11.15 -23.57 11.38
CA ASP A 426 11.72 -24.01 10.10
C ASP A 426 10.78 -23.78 8.90
N ASN A 427 9.46 -23.81 9.13
CA ASN A 427 8.45 -23.70 8.09
C ASN A 427 7.38 -22.63 8.32
N VAL A 428 7.44 -21.86 9.41
CA VAL A 428 6.50 -20.77 9.68
C VAL A 428 7.26 -19.49 9.96
N LEU A 429 6.88 -18.41 9.31
CA LEU A 429 7.28 -17.05 9.63
C LEU A 429 6.04 -16.17 9.70
N ALA A 430 5.72 -15.65 10.86
CA ALA A 430 4.56 -14.80 11.08
C ALA A 430 4.94 -13.58 11.92
N SER A 431 4.61 -12.37 11.47
CA SER A 431 4.94 -11.15 12.20
C SER A 431 3.98 -10.00 11.90
N TYR A 432 3.99 -8.94 12.72
CA TYR A 432 3.32 -7.68 12.37
C TYR A 432 4.05 -6.87 11.31
N LEU A 433 5.27 -7.29 10.96
CA LEU A 433 6.08 -6.63 9.95
C LEU A 433 5.48 -6.81 8.56
N HIS A 434 5.24 -5.71 7.88
CA HIS A 434 4.88 -5.69 6.48
C HIS A 434 6.11 -5.40 5.62
N LEU A 435 6.34 -6.23 4.61
CA LEU A 435 7.45 -6.12 3.67
C LEU A 435 6.98 -5.78 2.26
N ASN A 436 7.85 -5.15 1.50
CA ASN A 436 7.66 -5.04 0.04
C ASN A 436 8.78 -5.83 -0.64
N PHE A 437 8.45 -6.96 -1.27
CA PHE A 437 9.42 -7.83 -1.92
C PHE A 437 10.12 -7.19 -3.13
N ALA A 438 9.56 -6.14 -3.73
CA ALA A 438 10.29 -5.36 -4.73
C ALA A 438 11.56 -4.69 -4.13
N GLY A 439 11.59 -4.47 -2.82
CA GLY A 439 12.78 -4.02 -2.08
C GLY A 439 13.62 -5.14 -1.51
N SER A 440 13.08 -6.37 -1.41
CA SER A 440 13.69 -7.54 -0.76
C SER A 440 13.66 -8.76 -1.69
N ASP A 441 14.33 -8.65 -2.86
CA ASP A 441 14.39 -9.73 -3.86
C ASP A 441 14.93 -11.06 -3.30
N GLU A 442 15.92 -10.98 -2.40
CA GLU A 442 16.53 -12.14 -1.76
C GLU A 442 15.53 -12.87 -0.84
N GLY A 443 14.69 -12.12 -0.13
CA GLY A 443 13.65 -12.71 0.72
C GLY A 443 12.59 -13.44 -0.10
N ALA A 444 12.12 -12.83 -1.20
CA ALA A 444 11.20 -13.49 -2.13
C ALA A 444 11.80 -14.76 -2.74
N GLN A 445 13.06 -14.70 -3.17
CA GLN A 445 13.77 -15.86 -3.73
C GLN A 445 13.89 -16.98 -2.70
N HIS A 446 14.29 -16.66 -1.46
CA HIS A 446 14.48 -17.64 -0.40
C HIS A 446 13.16 -18.36 -0.05
N PHE A 447 12.05 -17.60 0.00
CA PHE A 447 10.73 -18.18 0.26
C PHE A 447 10.30 -19.14 -0.86
N VAL A 448 10.45 -18.74 -2.13
CA VAL A 448 10.10 -19.61 -3.29
C VAL A 448 10.98 -20.86 -3.32
N ASP A 449 12.28 -20.75 -3.02
CA ASP A 449 13.21 -21.90 -2.97
C ASP A 449 12.88 -22.86 -1.81
N THR A 450 12.40 -22.33 -0.68
CA THR A 450 11.92 -23.14 0.45
C THR A 450 10.66 -23.91 0.05
N CYS A 451 9.71 -23.27 -0.68
CA CYS A 451 8.54 -23.94 -1.23
C CYS A 451 8.92 -25.05 -2.23
N ALA A 452 9.93 -24.79 -3.09
CA ALA A 452 10.43 -25.81 -4.03
C ALA A 452 11.07 -27.00 -3.32
N THR A 453 11.77 -26.75 -2.21
CA THR A 453 12.34 -27.80 -1.37
C THR A 453 11.25 -28.66 -0.71
N TYR A 454 10.19 -28.03 -0.21
CA TYR A 454 9.03 -28.74 0.33
C TYR A 454 8.33 -29.58 -0.73
N LYS A 455 8.07 -29.02 -1.91
CA LYS A 455 7.50 -29.76 -3.06
C LYS A 455 8.26 -31.03 -3.39
N ALA A 456 9.59 -30.91 -3.48
CA ALA A 456 10.46 -32.05 -3.80
C ALA A 456 10.43 -33.18 -2.72
N LYS A 457 10.16 -32.84 -1.46
CA LYS A 457 10.04 -33.81 -0.36
C LYS A 457 8.68 -34.50 -0.32
N ARG A 458 7.65 -33.83 -0.82
CA ARG A 458 6.27 -34.33 -0.84
C ARG A 458 5.96 -35.21 -2.07
N SER A 459 6.76 -35.06 -3.15
CA SER A 459 6.69 -35.84 -4.39
C SER A 459 7.37 -37.19 -4.24
#